data_49fd2952f3d1f3e6270479f6ef8c8411
#
_entry.id   49fd2952f3d1f3e6270479f6ef8c8411
#
_cell.length_a   1.000
_cell.length_b   1.000
_cell.length_c   1.000
_cell.angle_alpha   90.00
_cell.angle_beta   90.00
_cell.angle_gamma   90.00
#
_symmetry.space_group_name_H-M   'P 1'
#
loop_
_entity.id
_entity.type
_entity.pdbx_description
1 polymer ?
#
loop_
_entity_poly.entity_id
_entity_poly.type
_entity_poly.pdbx_seq_one_letter_code
_entity_poly.pdbx_strand_id
1 'polypeptide(L)'
;PEVLSDATAEIGILLILGACRRASEGIQSARESSWKWSADFLIGKQLTGTRLGILGMGRIGQKIAKIAKALGMVIHYHNRSKLSEEKEQGAIYHNSTKSLFEVSDVLTICCPATKETENLINKESLEYFPTGAVITNVARGDIVDDEALIDALNRRKIYSVGLDVYKGEPNLNPGYLKIKSAFILPHLGSSTKHTRIAMANLAIDNIDEF
;
A
#
# COMPACT_ATOMS: atom_id res chain seq x y z
N PRO A 1 -0.76 -8.30 -18.22
CA PRO A 1 -0.66 -7.35 -17.07
C PRO A 1 -1.98 -6.67 -16.74
N GLU A 2 -2.91 -6.46 -17.70
CA GLU A 2 -4.16 -5.72 -17.45
C GLU A 2 -5.17 -6.49 -16.61
N VAL A 3 -5.26 -7.79 -16.80
CA VAL A 3 -6.29 -8.67 -16.20
C VAL A 3 -6.27 -8.74 -14.68
N LEU A 4 -5.16 -8.36 -14.01
CA LEU A 4 -5.03 -8.39 -12.56
C LEU A 4 -5.22 -7.02 -11.87
N SER A 5 -5.35 -5.93 -12.65
CA SER A 5 -5.27 -4.57 -12.09
C SER A 5 -6.41 -4.24 -11.14
N ASP A 6 -7.62 -4.73 -11.37
CA ASP A 6 -8.77 -4.52 -10.48
C ASP A 6 -8.58 -5.25 -9.15
N ALA A 7 -8.30 -6.55 -9.20
CA ALA A 7 -8.10 -7.35 -7.99
C ALA A 7 -6.94 -6.81 -7.12
N THR A 8 -5.82 -6.39 -7.75
CA THR A 8 -4.70 -5.80 -7.01
C THR A 8 -5.08 -4.45 -6.40
N ALA A 9 -5.88 -3.63 -7.10
CA ALA A 9 -6.35 -2.36 -6.55
C ALA A 9 -7.29 -2.57 -5.35
N GLU A 10 -8.14 -3.59 -5.36
CA GLU A 10 -8.98 -3.99 -4.24
C GLU A 10 -8.15 -4.36 -3.01
N ILE A 11 -7.08 -5.14 -3.19
CA ILE A 11 -6.12 -5.43 -2.11
C ILE A 11 -5.44 -4.14 -1.64
N GLY A 12 -5.04 -3.23 -2.54
CA GLY A 12 -4.48 -1.93 -2.16
C GLY A 12 -5.41 -1.14 -1.23
N ILE A 13 -6.69 -1.08 -1.55
CA ILE A 13 -7.70 -0.44 -0.69
C ILE A 13 -7.89 -1.19 0.63
N LEU A 14 -7.90 -2.52 0.61
CA LEU A 14 -7.97 -3.34 1.83
C LEU A 14 -6.78 -3.06 2.75
N LEU A 15 -5.57 -2.95 2.21
CA LEU A 15 -4.37 -2.61 2.99
C LEU A 15 -4.48 -1.21 3.61
N ILE A 16 -4.93 -0.22 2.85
CA ILE A 16 -5.15 1.15 3.34
C ILE A 16 -6.15 1.14 4.51
N LEU A 17 -7.31 0.53 4.30
CA LEU A 17 -8.34 0.42 5.34
C LEU A 17 -7.85 -0.39 6.54
N GLY A 18 -7.24 -1.55 6.30
CA GLY A 18 -6.74 -2.45 7.34
C GLY A 18 -5.69 -1.79 8.24
N ALA A 19 -4.73 -1.10 7.63
CA ALA A 19 -3.68 -0.39 8.37
C ALA A 19 -4.23 0.85 9.10
N CYS A 20 -5.04 1.68 8.45
CA CYS A 20 -5.63 2.87 9.08
C CYS A 20 -6.59 2.53 10.22
N ARG A 21 -7.34 1.44 10.13
CA ARG A 21 -8.38 1.06 11.08
C ARG A 21 -7.95 0.00 12.09
N ARG A 22 -6.63 -0.32 12.18
CA ARG A 22 -6.07 -1.29 13.13
C ARG A 22 -6.73 -2.67 13.05
N ALA A 23 -6.99 -3.12 11.78
CA ALA A 23 -7.77 -4.33 11.55
C ALA A 23 -7.10 -5.59 12.14
N SER A 24 -5.76 -5.72 12.07
CA SER A 24 -5.04 -6.85 12.67
C SER A 24 -5.32 -6.99 14.16
N GLU A 25 -5.21 -5.90 14.91
CA GLU A 25 -5.45 -5.88 16.35
C GLU A 25 -6.93 -6.15 16.67
N GLY A 26 -7.83 -5.59 15.86
CA GLY A 26 -9.27 -5.84 16.00
C GLY A 26 -9.63 -7.29 15.77
N ILE A 27 -9.11 -7.92 14.71
CA ILE A 27 -9.32 -9.34 14.38
C ILE A 27 -8.78 -10.23 15.52
N GLN A 28 -7.57 -9.95 16.00
CA GLN A 28 -6.98 -10.71 17.10
C GLN A 28 -7.86 -10.60 18.36
N SER A 29 -8.21 -9.39 18.79
CA SER A 29 -9.05 -9.15 19.97
C SER A 29 -10.39 -9.86 19.88
N ALA A 30 -11.04 -9.83 18.72
CA ALA A 30 -12.32 -10.49 18.48
C ALA A 30 -12.19 -12.02 18.59
N ARG A 31 -11.16 -12.63 17.98
CA ARG A 31 -10.92 -14.08 18.02
C ARG A 31 -10.58 -14.59 19.42
N GLU A 32 -9.85 -13.80 20.21
CA GLU A 32 -9.49 -14.13 21.58
C GLU A 32 -10.60 -13.83 22.59
N SER A 33 -11.71 -13.22 22.16
CA SER A 33 -12.79 -12.72 23.04
C SER A 33 -12.24 -11.88 24.21
N SER A 34 -11.13 -11.20 24.01
CA SER A 34 -10.35 -10.50 25.05
C SER A 34 -10.61 -8.98 25.11
N TRP A 35 -11.49 -8.46 24.26
CA TRP A 35 -11.75 -7.03 24.16
C TRP A 35 -12.77 -6.52 25.18
N LYS A 36 -12.51 -5.33 25.71
CA LYS A 36 -13.47 -4.57 26.53
C LYS A 36 -13.86 -3.33 25.77
N TRP A 37 -15.14 -3.08 25.64
CA TRP A 37 -15.61 -1.89 24.96
C TRP A 37 -15.31 -0.64 25.75
N SER A 38 -14.61 0.34 25.14
CA SER A 38 -14.34 1.66 25.71
C SER A 38 -14.24 2.70 24.57
N ALA A 39 -14.37 3.98 24.93
CA ALA A 39 -14.33 5.07 23.95
C ALA A 39 -12.96 5.22 23.24
N ASP A 40 -11.89 4.71 23.84
CA ASP A 40 -10.51 4.75 23.33
C ASP A 40 -10.00 3.41 22.79
N PHE A 41 -10.87 2.38 22.73
CA PHE A 41 -10.48 1.06 22.28
C PHE A 41 -10.17 1.06 20.77
N LEU A 42 -8.92 0.74 20.41
CA LEU A 42 -8.41 0.62 19.06
C LEU A 42 -8.76 1.80 18.13
N ILE A 43 -8.63 3.03 18.64
CA ILE A 43 -8.82 4.23 17.83
C ILE A 43 -7.88 4.19 16.63
N GLY A 44 -8.47 4.23 15.42
CA GLY A 44 -7.77 4.27 14.14
C GLY A 44 -7.84 5.64 13.49
N LYS A 45 -7.42 5.71 12.22
CA LYS A 45 -7.48 6.90 11.38
C LYS A 45 -8.67 6.85 10.44
N GLN A 46 -9.40 7.95 10.33
CA GLN A 46 -10.43 8.16 9.31
C GLN A 46 -9.74 8.50 7.97
N LEU A 47 -10.31 8.04 6.85
CA LEU A 47 -9.73 8.31 5.52
C LEU A 47 -10.22 9.63 4.92
N THR A 48 -11.49 10.00 5.15
CA THR A 48 -12.08 11.22 4.59
C THR A 48 -11.25 12.45 4.95
N GLY A 49 -10.86 13.21 3.94
CA GLY A 49 -10.04 14.41 4.08
C GLY A 49 -8.53 14.16 4.21
N THR A 50 -8.07 12.91 4.31
CA THR A 50 -6.63 12.60 4.35
C THR A 50 -6.01 12.57 2.96
N ARG A 51 -4.69 12.79 2.89
CA ARG A 51 -3.92 12.82 1.64
C ARG A 51 -3.33 11.44 1.38
N LEU A 52 -3.75 10.83 0.26
CA LEU A 52 -3.18 9.59 -0.24
C LEU A 52 -2.09 9.90 -1.26
N GLY A 53 -0.84 9.62 -0.92
CA GLY A 53 0.27 9.59 -1.85
C GLY A 53 0.29 8.26 -2.61
N ILE A 54 0.35 8.31 -3.94
CA ILE A 54 0.48 7.13 -4.80
C ILE A 54 1.86 7.19 -5.48
N LEU A 55 2.74 6.31 -5.06
CA LEU A 55 4.04 6.12 -5.68
C LEU A 55 3.90 5.15 -6.85
N GLY A 56 3.81 5.70 -8.06
CA GLY A 56 3.54 4.92 -9.27
C GLY A 56 2.06 4.87 -9.64
N MET A 57 1.46 5.96 -10.12
CA MET A 57 0.07 6.03 -10.58
C MET A 57 -0.07 5.49 -12.03
N GLY A 58 0.31 4.20 -12.21
CA GLY A 58 0.05 3.39 -13.39
C GLY A 58 -1.38 2.81 -13.37
N ARG A 59 -1.61 1.67 -14.05
CA ARG A 59 -2.95 1.03 -14.12
C ARG A 59 -3.54 0.75 -12.73
N ILE A 60 -2.77 0.11 -11.85
CA ILE A 60 -3.22 -0.22 -10.48
C ILE A 60 -3.40 1.07 -9.66
N GLY A 61 -2.41 1.98 -9.68
CA GLY A 61 -2.49 3.24 -8.95
C GLY A 61 -3.68 4.11 -9.32
N GLN A 62 -4.05 4.18 -10.62
CA GLN A 62 -5.25 4.91 -11.06
C GLN A 62 -6.55 4.28 -10.55
N LYS A 63 -6.62 2.94 -10.48
CA LYS A 63 -7.79 2.24 -9.91
C LYS A 63 -7.89 2.48 -8.40
N ILE A 64 -6.77 2.41 -7.67
CA ILE A 64 -6.72 2.78 -6.25
C ILE A 64 -7.14 4.24 -6.06
N ALA A 65 -6.61 5.16 -6.87
CA ALA A 65 -6.97 6.59 -6.81
C ALA A 65 -8.49 6.81 -6.95
N LYS A 66 -9.12 6.13 -7.92
CA LYS A 66 -10.57 6.21 -8.15
C LYS A 66 -11.37 5.78 -6.93
N ILE A 67 -11.01 4.65 -6.30
CA ILE A 67 -11.73 4.12 -5.14
C ILE A 67 -11.45 4.99 -3.89
N ALA A 68 -10.19 5.37 -3.67
CA ALA A 68 -9.80 6.21 -2.54
C ALA A 68 -10.45 7.59 -2.59
N LYS A 69 -10.61 8.17 -3.79
CA LYS A 69 -11.36 9.42 -4.00
C LYS A 69 -12.83 9.28 -3.59
N ALA A 70 -13.46 8.14 -3.88
CA ALA A 70 -14.83 7.86 -3.44
C ALA A 70 -14.93 7.69 -1.90
N LEU A 71 -13.83 7.32 -1.21
CA LEU A 71 -13.71 7.32 0.24
C LEU A 71 -13.40 8.71 0.82
N GLY A 72 -13.36 9.75 -0.01
CA GLY A 72 -13.13 11.13 0.41
C GLY A 72 -11.66 11.51 0.63
N MET A 73 -10.71 10.73 0.10
CA MET A 73 -9.28 11.07 0.17
C MET A 73 -8.88 12.07 -0.91
N VAL A 74 -7.88 12.91 -0.60
CA VAL A 74 -7.23 13.79 -1.58
C VAL A 74 -6.04 13.04 -2.19
N ILE A 75 -6.03 12.93 -3.52
CA ILE A 75 -5.04 12.11 -4.22
C ILE A 75 -3.84 12.94 -4.64
N HIS A 76 -2.67 12.51 -4.19
CA HIS A 76 -1.35 12.98 -4.62
C HIS A 76 -0.60 11.84 -5.29
N TYR A 77 0.25 12.12 -6.27
CA TYR A 77 1.03 11.06 -6.89
C TYR A 77 2.40 11.52 -7.38
N HIS A 78 3.30 10.55 -7.53
CA HIS A 78 4.56 10.71 -8.24
C HIS A 78 4.73 9.59 -9.25
N ASN A 79 5.10 9.98 -10.46
CA ASN A 79 5.58 9.13 -11.56
C ASN A 79 6.85 9.76 -12.14
N ARG A 80 7.64 9.00 -12.89
CA ARG A 80 8.77 9.52 -13.66
C ARG A 80 8.35 10.62 -14.64
N SER A 81 7.11 10.55 -15.15
CA SER A 81 6.51 11.58 -16.01
C SER A 81 5.11 11.89 -15.53
N LYS A 82 4.72 13.17 -15.59
CA LYS A 82 3.36 13.59 -15.28
C LYS A 82 2.36 12.93 -16.22
N LEU A 83 1.21 12.51 -15.69
CA LEU A 83 0.10 11.96 -16.48
C LEU A 83 -0.62 13.07 -17.26
N SER A 84 -1.41 12.68 -18.27
CA SER A 84 -2.38 13.60 -18.90
C SER A 84 -3.51 13.95 -17.91
N GLU A 85 -4.14 15.10 -18.06
CA GLU A 85 -5.25 15.56 -17.21
C GLU A 85 -6.39 14.52 -17.10
N GLU A 86 -6.68 13.85 -18.21
CA GLU A 86 -7.68 12.78 -18.27
C GLU A 86 -7.33 11.63 -17.31
N LYS A 87 -6.04 11.23 -17.24
CA LYS A 87 -5.55 10.16 -16.37
C LYS A 87 -5.33 10.62 -14.94
N GLU A 88 -4.98 11.89 -14.73
CA GLU A 88 -4.85 12.48 -13.39
C GLU A 88 -6.19 12.52 -12.67
N GLN A 89 -7.29 12.79 -13.37
CA GLN A 89 -8.63 12.88 -12.77
C GLN A 89 -8.67 13.79 -11.54
N GLY A 90 -7.88 14.89 -11.57
CA GLY A 90 -7.75 15.84 -10.47
C GLY A 90 -6.83 15.40 -9.33
N ALA A 91 -5.97 14.40 -9.53
CA ALA A 91 -4.88 14.10 -8.61
C ALA A 91 -3.74 15.13 -8.75
N ILE A 92 -3.04 15.38 -7.66
CA ILE A 92 -1.97 16.37 -7.57
C ILE A 92 -0.62 15.69 -7.86
N TYR A 93 0.05 16.12 -8.94
CA TYR A 93 1.36 15.60 -9.30
C TYR A 93 2.47 16.18 -8.43
N HIS A 94 3.42 15.34 -8.05
CA HIS A 94 4.67 15.69 -7.40
C HIS A 94 5.87 15.35 -8.31
N ASN A 95 6.77 16.29 -8.49
CA ASN A 95 7.94 16.12 -9.37
C ASN A 95 9.07 15.30 -8.72
N SER A 96 8.96 15.00 -7.41
CA SER A 96 9.91 14.16 -6.68
C SER A 96 9.21 13.27 -5.66
N THR A 97 9.86 12.15 -5.31
CA THR A 97 9.40 11.26 -4.25
C THR A 97 9.37 11.98 -2.90
N LYS A 98 10.37 12.82 -2.63
CA LYS A 98 10.43 13.61 -1.38
C LYS A 98 9.19 14.48 -1.21
N SER A 99 8.84 15.29 -2.22
CA SER A 99 7.66 16.16 -2.13
C SER A 99 6.33 15.40 -2.02
N LEU A 100 6.26 14.17 -2.56
CA LEU A 100 5.13 13.28 -2.34
C LEU A 100 5.08 12.79 -0.90
N PHE A 101 6.21 12.34 -0.36
CA PHE A 101 6.28 11.79 1.00
C PHE A 101 5.92 12.84 2.06
N GLU A 102 6.40 14.07 1.93
CA GLU A 102 6.14 15.18 2.84
C GLU A 102 4.64 15.50 3.02
N VAL A 103 3.82 15.19 2.03
CA VAL A 103 2.37 15.45 2.09
C VAL A 103 1.54 14.19 2.36
N SER A 104 2.13 12.99 2.33
CA SER A 104 1.38 11.73 2.41
C SER A 104 0.99 11.39 3.85
N ASP A 105 -0.28 11.52 4.19
CA ASP A 105 -0.83 10.95 5.42
C ASP A 105 -0.93 9.42 5.31
N VAL A 106 -1.18 8.93 4.09
CA VAL A 106 -1.10 7.52 3.68
C VAL A 106 -0.31 7.46 2.39
N LEU A 107 0.69 6.59 2.29
CA LEU A 107 1.38 6.25 1.05
C LEU A 107 0.94 4.88 0.56
N THR A 108 0.66 4.72 -0.73
CA THR A 108 0.56 3.41 -1.38
C THR A 108 1.63 3.26 -2.45
N ILE A 109 2.35 2.13 -2.42
CA ILE A 109 3.44 1.82 -3.35
C ILE A 109 2.88 0.92 -4.44
N CYS A 110 2.91 1.44 -5.70
CA CYS A 110 2.41 0.78 -6.90
C CYS A 110 3.42 0.82 -8.07
N CYS A 111 4.63 1.36 -7.84
CA CYS A 111 5.67 1.42 -8.86
C CYS A 111 6.38 0.06 -9.02
N PRO A 112 6.98 -0.24 -10.19
CA PRO A 112 7.78 -1.44 -10.36
C PRO A 112 9.07 -1.39 -9.52
N ALA A 113 9.57 -2.56 -9.10
CA ALA A 113 10.91 -2.69 -8.53
C ALA A 113 11.94 -2.58 -9.66
N THR A 114 12.84 -1.63 -9.54
CA THR A 114 13.98 -1.37 -10.43
C THR A 114 15.18 -0.99 -9.56
N LYS A 115 16.37 -0.83 -10.16
CA LYS A 115 17.53 -0.34 -9.42
C LYS A 115 17.30 1.03 -8.77
N GLU A 116 16.50 1.90 -9.42
CA GLU A 116 16.18 3.25 -8.94
C GLU A 116 15.14 3.24 -7.82
N THR A 117 14.34 2.20 -7.70
CA THR A 117 13.29 2.07 -6.67
C THR A 117 13.66 1.08 -5.56
N GLU A 118 14.78 0.38 -5.68
CA GLU A 118 15.28 -0.52 -4.64
C GLU A 118 15.57 0.27 -3.36
N ASN A 119 15.04 -0.19 -2.23
CA ASN A 119 15.15 0.47 -0.93
C ASN A 119 14.81 1.98 -0.98
N LEU A 120 13.86 2.38 -1.82
CA LEU A 120 13.42 3.77 -1.93
C LEU A 120 12.75 4.25 -0.63
N ILE A 121 12.04 3.35 0.05
CA ILE A 121 11.56 3.56 1.42
C ILE A 121 12.66 3.07 2.36
N ASN A 122 13.47 4.00 2.86
CA ASN A 122 14.63 3.76 3.72
C ASN A 122 14.67 4.73 4.89
N LYS A 123 15.70 4.64 5.72
CA LYS A 123 15.84 5.46 6.93
C LYS A 123 15.75 6.97 6.65
N GLU A 124 16.35 7.45 5.56
CA GLU A 124 16.31 8.87 5.18
C GLU A 124 14.93 9.27 4.69
N SER A 125 14.37 8.53 3.74
CA SER A 125 13.08 8.85 3.13
C SER A 125 11.93 8.77 4.13
N LEU A 126 12.00 7.89 5.14
CA LEU A 126 11.01 7.78 6.20
C LEU A 126 10.93 9.06 7.06
N GLU A 127 12.00 9.82 7.17
CA GLU A 127 11.96 11.09 7.92
C GLU A 127 11.17 12.20 7.19
N TYR A 128 10.99 12.10 5.87
CA TYR A 128 10.18 13.08 5.12
C TYR A 128 8.68 12.98 5.40
N PHE A 129 8.18 11.82 5.81
CA PHE A 129 6.75 11.64 6.07
C PHE A 129 6.27 12.45 7.26
N PRO A 130 5.00 12.87 7.28
CA PRO A 130 4.35 13.35 8.49
C PRO A 130 4.43 12.28 9.60
N THR A 131 4.67 12.71 10.85
CA THR A 131 4.65 11.77 11.98
C THR A 131 3.30 11.07 12.07
N GLY A 132 3.33 9.77 12.17
CA GLY A 132 2.13 8.96 12.21
C GLY A 132 1.54 8.64 10.83
N ALA A 133 2.27 8.80 9.73
CA ALA A 133 1.85 8.34 8.41
C ALA A 133 1.63 6.83 8.36
N VAL A 134 0.85 6.38 7.37
CA VAL A 134 0.62 4.96 7.07
C VAL A 134 1.28 4.63 5.74
N ILE A 135 1.96 3.49 5.64
CA ILE A 135 2.57 3.03 4.38
C ILE A 135 1.95 1.71 3.96
N THR A 136 1.56 1.60 2.68
CA THR A 136 1.02 0.36 2.11
C THR A 136 1.80 -0.04 0.86
N ASN A 137 1.97 -1.35 0.63
CA ASN A 137 2.71 -1.88 -0.50
C ASN A 137 1.98 -3.05 -1.17
N VAL A 138 1.60 -2.87 -2.44
CA VAL A 138 1.02 -3.89 -3.33
C VAL A 138 1.92 -4.15 -4.55
N ALA A 139 3.12 -3.59 -4.56
CA ALA A 139 4.04 -3.67 -5.69
C ALA A 139 5.08 -4.78 -5.51
N ARG A 140 6.20 -4.49 -4.82
CA ARG A 140 7.28 -5.46 -4.52
C ARG A 140 7.96 -5.09 -3.20
N GLY A 141 8.40 -6.11 -2.46
CA GLY A 141 9.10 -5.93 -1.19
C GLY A 141 10.43 -5.18 -1.31
N ASP A 142 11.16 -5.39 -2.40
CA ASP A 142 12.48 -4.79 -2.61
C ASP A 142 12.50 -3.24 -2.63
N ILE A 143 11.34 -2.62 -2.75
CA ILE A 143 11.19 -1.15 -2.71
C ILE A 143 11.38 -0.61 -1.29
N VAL A 144 11.27 -1.47 -0.28
CA VAL A 144 11.28 -1.13 1.14
C VAL A 144 12.50 -1.74 1.82
N ASP A 145 13.22 -0.92 2.57
CA ASP A 145 14.17 -1.38 3.58
C ASP A 145 13.37 -1.79 4.84
N ASP A 146 13.23 -3.10 5.03
CA ASP A 146 12.44 -3.67 6.12
C ASP A 146 12.92 -3.23 7.50
N GLU A 147 14.25 -3.20 7.74
CA GLU A 147 14.81 -2.83 9.03
C GLU A 147 14.52 -1.35 9.35
N ALA A 148 14.66 -0.47 8.35
CA ALA A 148 14.35 0.93 8.50
C ALA A 148 12.85 1.16 8.78
N LEU A 149 11.97 0.45 8.08
CA LEU A 149 10.52 0.57 8.27
C LEU A 149 10.08 0.02 9.64
N ILE A 150 10.62 -1.13 10.06
CA ILE A 150 10.36 -1.72 11.39
C ILE A 150 10.82 -0.78 12.51
N ASP A 151 12.01 -0.17 12.38
CA ASP A 151 12.48 0.85 13.33
C ASP A 151 11.55 2.06 13.39
N ALA A 152 11.12 2.58 12.24
CA ALA A 152 10.20 3.71 12.17
C ALA A 152 8.82 3.41 12.80
N LEU A 153 8.33 2.18 12.68
CA LEU A 153 7.12 1.70 13.36
C LEU A 153 7.31 1.64 14.88
N ASN A 154 8.43 1.09 15.35
CA ASN A 154 8.75 1.01 16.78
C ASN A 154 8.88 2.39 17.42
N ARG A 155 9.47 3.35 16.70
CA ARG A 155 9.59 4.75 17.13
C ARG A 155 8.28 5.55 16.98
N ARG A 156 7.24 4.95 16.41
CA ARG A 156 5.97 5.62 16.08
C ARG A 156 6.11 6.80 15.11
N LYS A 157 7.18 6.86 14.34
CA LYS A 157 7.32 7.78 13.20
C LYS A 157 6.31 7.42 12.14
N ILE A 158 6.19 6.12 11.85
CA ILE A 158 5.12 5.53 11.03
C ILE A 158 4.10 4.89 11.98
N TYR A 159 2.82 5.15 11.74
CA TYR A 159 1.72 4.67 12.58
C TYR A 159 1.44 3.19 12.39
N SER A 160 1.32 2.77 11.14
CA SER A 160 1.09 1.38 10.77
C SER A 160 1.48 1.12 9.32
N VAL A 161 1.52 -0.15 8.95
CA VAL A 161 1.76 -0.60 7.58
C VAL A 161 0.70 -1.57 7.10
N GLY A 162 0.43 -1.55 5.78
CA GLY A 162 -0.36 -2.56 5.09
C GLY A 162 0.49 -3.20 3.99
N LEU A 163 0.87 -4.47 4.12
CA LEU A 163 1.80 -5.13 3.20
C LEU A 163 1.17 -6.38 2.61
N ASP A 164 1.20 -6.49 1.27
CA ASP A 164 0.85 -7.72 0.54
C ASP A 164 2.08 -8.40 -0.06
N VAL A 165 3.22 -7.72 -0.03
CA VAL A 165 4.49 -8.16 -0.65
C VAL A 165 5.67 -7.90 0.26
N TYR A 166 6.71 -8.77 0.17
CA TYR A 166 7.86 -8.76 1.07
C TYR A 166 9.15 -9.02 0.31
N LYS A 167 10.27 -8.58 0.87
CA LYS A 167 11.59 -8.97 0.40
C LYS A 167 11.84 -10.45 0.76
N GLY A 168 12.22 -11.26 -0.23
CA GLY A 168 12.55 -12.67 -0.01
C GLY A 168 11.34 -13.59 0.19
N GLU A 169 10.15 -13.26 -0.36
CA GLU A 169 8.97 -14.14 -0.33
C GLU A 169 9.32 -15.61 -0.63
N PRO A 170 8.68 -16.59 0.06
CA PRO A 170 7.59 -16.43 1.02
C PRO A 170 8.01 -16.09 2.46
N ASN A 171 9.30 -15.88 2.72
CA ASN A 171 9.84 -15.63 4.05
C ASN A 171 9.85 -14.11 4.31
N LEU A 172 8.85 -13.62 5.00
CA LEU A 172 8.81 -12.21 5.40
C LEU A 172 9.74 -11.96 6.61
N ASN A 173 10.21 -10.71 6.76
CA ASN A 173 11.00 -10.31 7.91
C ASN A 173 10.20 -10.53 9.22
N PRO A 174 10.72 -11.34 10.17
CA PRO A 174 10.00 -11.67 11.40
C PRO A 174 9.76 -10.46 12.31
N GLY A 175 10.43 -9.34 12.07
CA GLY A 175 10.17 -8.08 12.74
C GLY A 175 8.73 -7.59 12.58
N TYR A 176 8.14 -7.76 11.40
CA TYR A 176 6.75 -7.40 11.16
C TYR A 176 5.75 -8.17 12.01
N LEU A 177 6.04 -9.45 12.34
CA LEU A 177 5.17 -10.28 13.18
C LEU A 177 5.07 -9.76 14.62
N LYS A 178 6.02 -8.95 15.06
CA LYS A 178 6.04 -8.32 16.39
C LYS A 178 5.29 -6.99 16.43
N ILE A 179 4.98 -6.41 15.26
CA ILE A 179 4.28 -5.13 15.14
C ILE A 179 2.77 -5.38 15.07
N LYS A 180 2.07 -5.17 16.18
CA LYS A 180 0.61 -5.41 16.27
C LYS A 180 -0.19 -4.60 15.25
N SER A 181 0.26 -3.39 14.91
CA SER A 181 -0.40 -2.51 13.94
C SER A 181 -0.09 -2.87 12.49
N ALA A 182 0.79 -3.83 12.20
CA ALA A 182 1.04 -4.28 10.84
C ALA A 182 -0.15 -5.11 10.32
N PHE A 183 -0.75 -4.66 9.22
CA PHE A 183 -1.78 -5.39 8.49
C PHE A 183 -1.11 -6.09 7.30
N ILE A 184 -0.86 -7.39 7.45
CA ILE A 184 -0.04 -8.17 6.51
C ILE A 184 -0.86 -9.26 5.82
N LEU A 185 -0.66 -9.40 4.49
CA LEU A 185 -1.32 -10.38 3.63
C LEU A 185 -0.26 -11.19 2.86
N PRO A 186 -0.52 -12.46 2.49
CA PRO A 186 0.45 -13.32 1.85
C PRO A 186 0.36 -13.25 0.31
N HIS A 187 0.61 -12.07 -0.28
CA HIS A 187 0.64 -11.79 -1.72
C HIS A 187 -0.67 -12.18 -2.43
N LEU A 188 -1.77 -11.58 -2.00
CA LEU A 188 -3.12 -11.86 -2.50
C LEU A 188 -3.56 -10.97 -3.66
N GLY A 189 -2.75 -10.02 -4.13
CA GLY A 189 -3.11 -9.00 -5.12
C GLY A 189 -3.85 -9.52 -6.36
N SER A 190 -3.51 -10.71 -6.86
CA SER A 190 -4.20 -11.34 -8.00
C SER A 190 -5.07 -12.54 -7.63
N SER A 191 -5.33 -12.78 -6.33
CA SER A 191 -5.89 -14.04 -5.83
C SER A 191 -7.41 -14.08 -5.88
N THR A 192 -8.00 -13.85 -7.06
CA THR A 192 -9.41 -14.14 -7.33
C THR A 192 -9.55 -15.21 -8.42
N LYS A 193 -10.62 -16.01 -8.38
CA LYS A 193 -10.87 -17.04 -9.40
C LYS A 193 -10.91 -16.43 -10.82
N HIS A 194 -11.60 -15.31 -10.96
CA HIS A 194 -11.72 -14.59 -12.24
C HIS A 194 -10.34 -14.16 -12.75
N THR A 195 -9.55 -13.50 -11.92
CA THR A 195 -8.22 -13.00 -12.30
C THR A 195 -7.26 -14.15 -12.64
N ARG A 196 -7.27 -15.25 -11.86
CA ARG A 196 -6.41 -16.41 -12.12
C ARG A 196 -6.74 -17.12 -13.44
N ILE A 197 -8.04 -17.25 -13.77
CA ILE A 197 -8.48 -17.79 -15.06
C ILE A 197 -8.04 -16.86 -16.21
N ALA A 198 -8.27 -15.55 -16.07
CA ALA A 198 -7.87 -14.59 -17.09
C ALA A 198 -6.35 -14.55 -17.32
N MET A 199 -5.55 -14.68 -16.26
CA MET A 199 -4.08 -14.80 -16.37
C MET A 199 -3.66 -16.07 -17.07
N ALA A 200 -4.32 -17.22 -16.80
CA ALA A 200 -4.03 -18.50 -17.45
C ALA A 200 -4.36 -18.44 -18.94
N ASN A 201 -5.53 -17.93 -19.30
CA ASN A 201 -5.95 -17.78 -20.70
C ASN A 201 -4.96 -16.89 -21.47
N LEU A 202 -4.60 -15.73 -20.91
CA LEU A 202 -3.62 -14.84 -21.54
C LEU A 202 -2.25 -15.50 -21.73
N ALA A 203 -1.83 -16.38 -20.83
CA ALA A 203 -0.59 -17.13 -20.98
C ALA A 203 -0.67 -18.17 -22.10
N ILE A 204 -1.83 -18.84 -22.25
CA ILE A 204 -2.10 -19.79 -23.34
C ILE A 204 -2.12 -19.05 -24.68
N ASP A 205 -2.89 -17.96 -24.78
CA ASP A 205 -3.00 -17.15 -26.00
C ASP A 205 -1.61 -16.68 -26.50
N ASN A 206 -0.74 -16.24 -25.59
CA ASN A 206 0.64 -15.84 -25.94
C ASN A 206 1.52 -17.01 -26.41
N ILE A 207 1.23 -18.25 -26.00
CA ILE A 207 1.97 -19.45 -26.49
C ILE A 207 1.49 -19.81 -27.87
N ASP A 208 0.20 -19.71 -28.12
CA ASP A 208 -0.40 -20.05 -29.41
C ASP A 208 -0.04 -19.05 -30.53
N GLU A 209 0.39 -17.82 -30.16
CA GLU A 209 0.88 -16.80 -31.11
C GLU A 209 2.36 -17.00 -31.52
N PHE A 210 3.11 -17.93 -30.91
CA PHE A 210 4.50 -18.29 -31.24
C PHE A 210 4.57 -19.55 -32.09
#